data_f400488e595b8f11b58702a9d2bd6df6
#
_entry.id   f400488e595b8f11b58702a9d2bd6df6
#
_cell.length_a   1.000
_cell.length_b   1.000
_cell.length_c   1.000
_cell.angle_alpha   90.00
_cell.angle_beta   90.00
_cell.angle_gamma   90.00
#
_symmetry.space_group_name_H-M   'P 1'
#
loop_
_entity.id
_entity.type
_entity.pdbx_description
1 polymer ?
#
loop_
_entity_poly.entity_id
_entity_poly.type
_entity_poly.pdbx_seq_one_letter_code
_entity_poly.pdbx_strand_id
1 'polypeptide(L)'
;MPEDIFARLKEDHDKHRKLLDQLAETSGESEERRELLEQFTLEVKSHAAAEEQAVYSTMMRKPATTDETRHSVAEHHELDELMNDLAATDMSSPAWMARFKQLDHDYRHHIDEEEEDHFPDFEKHLTEEDREHMRGVFDRRKKAEKADAEVTPEKMEDAKE
;
A
#
# COMPACT_ATOMS: atom_id res chain seq x y z
N MET A 1 -14.76 -21.07 -1.93
CA MET A 1 -14.18 -20.39 -3.10
C MET A 1 -12.97 -19.59 -2.68
N PRO A 2 -11.83 -19.83 -3.28
CA PRO A 2 -10.71 -18.92 -3.02
C PRO A 2 -11.09 -17.54 -3.54
N GLU A 3 -10.85 -16.52 -2.73
CA GLU A 3 -11.05 -15.15 -3.15
C GLU A 3 -10.07 -14.85 -4.27
N ASP A 4 -10.50 -14.10 -5.28
CA ASP A 4 -9.59 -13.70 -6.34
C ASP A 4 -8.69 -12.55 -5.87
N ILE A 5 -7.75 -12.16 -6.74
CA ILE A 5 -6.78 -11.12 -6.41
C ILE A 5 -7.46 -9.78 -6.07
N PHE A 6 -8.53 -9.41 -6.77
CA PHE A 6 -9.18 -8.12 -6.54
C PHE A 6 -9.90 -8.08 -5.19
N ALA A 7 -10.55 -9.17 -4.80
CA ALA A 7 -11.13 -9.29 -3.46
C ALA A 7 -10.06 -9.21 -2.38
N ARG A 8 -8.91 -9.84 -2.62
CA ARG A 8 -7.77 -9.81 -1.70
C ARG A 8 -7.21 -8.40 -1.54
N LEU A 9 -7.07 -7.65 -2.64
CA LEU A 9 -6.59 -6.27 -2.60
C LEU A 9 -7.56 -5.36 -1.83
N LYS A 10 -8.86 -5.53 -2.04
CA LYS A 10 -9.89 -4.76 -1.33
C LYS A 10 -9.87 -5.03 0.17
N GLU A 11 -9.61 -6.26 0.58
CA GLU A 11 -9.45 -6.63 1.98
C GLU A 11 -8.32 -5.83 2.64
N ASP A 12 -7.18 -5.69 1.96
CA ASP A 12 -6.09 -4.84 2.41
C ASP A 12 -6.49 -3.37 2.47
N HIS A 13 -7.20 -2.88 1.44
CA HIS A 13 -7.67 -1.49 1.40
C HIS A 13 -8.55 -1.15 2.60
N ASP A 14 -9.44 -2.06 2.99
CA ASP A 14 -10.31 -1.85 4.14
C ASP A 14 -9.51 -1.74 5.44
N LYS A 15 -8.46 -2.55 5.55
CA LYS A 15 -7.53 -2.48 6.69
C LYS A 15 -6.80 -1.15 6.72
N HIS A 16 -6.35 -0.68 5.55
CA HIS A 16 -5.66 0.61 5.43
C HIS A 16 -6.59 1.77 5.79
N ARG A 17 -7.85 1.71 5.37
CA ARG A 17 -8.86 2.72 5.72
C ARG A 17 -9.06 2.80 7.24
N LYS A 18 -9.09 1.66 7.92
CA LYS A 18 -9.20 1.61 9.38
C LYS A 18 -7.99 2.25 10.05
N LEU A 19 -6.79 1.96 9.57
CA LEU A 19 -5.57 2.54 10.13
C LEU A 19 -5.55 4.06 9.96
N LEU A 20 -6.02 4.56 8.80
CA LEU A 20 -6.15 5.99 8.58
C LEU A 20 -7.15 6.64 9.54
N ASP A 21 -8.28 5.97 9.76
CA ASP A 21 -9.28 6.45 10.73
C ASP A 21 -8.69 6.54 12.14
N GLN A 22 -7.96 5.51 12.56
CA GLN A 22 -7.31 5.48 13.86
C GLN A 22 -6.23 6.56 13.99
N LEU A 23 -5.43 6.77 12.96
CA LEU A 23 -4.41 7.82 12.95
C LEU A 23 -5.02 9.22 13.08
N ALA A 24 -6.17 9.44 12.44
CA ALA A 24 -6.87 10.73 12.51
C ALA A 24 -7.30 11.09 13.93
N GLU A 25 -7.52 10.09 14.79
CA GLU A 25 -7.92 10.27 16.18
C GLU A 25 -6.75 10.49 17.14
N THR A 26 -5.50 10.35 16.68
CA THR A 26 -4.32 10.56 17.51
C THR A 26 -3.95 12.03 17.63
N SER A 27 -3.22 12.40 18.67
CA SER A 27 -2.75 13.76 18.86
C SER A 27 -1.33 13.79 19.44
N GLY A 28 -0.55 14.75 18.99
CA GLY A 28 0.78 15.02 19.52
C GLY A 28 1.78 13.88 19.30
N GLU A 29 2.86 13.92 20.06
CA GLU A 29 3.88 12.90 20.06
C GLU A 29 3.49 11.77 21.02
N SER A 30 2.61 10.86 20.56
CA SER A 30 2.13 9.75 21.36
C SER A 30 2.69 8.43 20.83
N GLU A 31 2.83 7.46 21.73
CA GLU A 31 3.22 6.10 21.37
C GLU A 31 2.23 5.49 20.39
N GLU A 32 0.93 5.73 20.63
CA GLU A 32 -0.12 5.26 19.75
C GLU A 32 0.03 5.78 18.32
N ARG A 33 0.29 7.09 18.17
CA ARG A 33 0.49 7.68 16.84
C ARG A 33 1.69 7.05 16.13
N ARG A 34 2.79 6.86 16.86
CA ARG A 34 4.01 6.25 16.30
C ARG A 34 3.76 4.82 15.84
N GLU A 35 3.15 3.99 16.67
CA GLU A 35 2.88 2.60 16.36
C GLU A 35 1.92 2.45 15.17
N LEU A 36 0.86 3.27 15.14
CA LEU A 36 -0.10 3.25 14.05
C LEU A 36 0.53 3.70 12.73
N LEU A 37 1.40 4.71 12.76
CA LEU A 37 2.09 5.16 11.56
C LEU A 37 3.04 4.09 11.03
N GLU A 38 3.79 3.45 11.92
CA GLU A 38 4.69 2.36 11.53
C GLU A 38 3.92 1.19 10.93
N GLN A 39 2.80 0.83 11.54
CA GLN A 39 1.94 -0.25 11.05
C GLN A 39 1.33 0.10 9.69
N PHE A 40 0.80 1.32 9.54
CA PHE A 40 0.24 1.78 8.27
C PHE A 40 1.30 1.76 7.16
N THR A 41 2.48 2.30 7.44
CA THR A 41 3.57 2.35 6.47
C THR A 41 4.00 0.94 6.03
N LEU A 42 4.15 0.03 6.97
CA LEU A 42 4.52 -1.35 6.67
C LEU A 42 3.45 -2.03 5.81
N GLU A 43 2.19 -1.90 6.20
CA GLU A 43 1.08 -2.53 5.48
C GLU A 43 0.95 -1.98 4.05
N VAL A 44 1.04 -0.66 3.88
CA VAL A 44 0.89 -0.03 2.57
C VAL A 44 2.09 -0.34 1.66
N LYS A 45 3.31 -0.22 2.17
CA LYS A 45 4.51 -0.48 1.35
C LYS A 45 4.60 -1.94 0.92
N SER A 46 4.31 -2.88 1.81
CA SER A 46 4.31 -4.31 1.47
C SER A 46 3.20 -4.65 0.48
N HIS A 47 2.01 -4.05 0.65
CA HIS A 47 0.90 -4.19 -0.28
C HIS A 47 1.26 -3.66 -1.67
N ALA A 48 1.84 -2.46 -1.75
CA ALA A 48 2.21 -1.84 -3.02
C ALA A 48 3.25 -2.67 -3.78
N ALA A 49 4.29 -3.14 -3.09
CA ALA A 49 5.31 -3.99 -3.71
C ALA A 49 4.71 -5.29 -4.25
N ALA A 50 3.81 -5.90 -3.48
CA ALA A 50 3.14 -7.13 -3.89
C ALA A 50 2.18 -6.91 -5.06
N GLU A 51 1.44 -5.81 -5.06
CA GLU A 51 0.53 -5.45 -6.14
C GLU A 51 1.29 -5.18 -7.45
N GLU A 52 2.41 -4.47 -7.37
CA GLU A 52 3.25 -4.20 -8.52
C GLU A 52 3.78 -5.48 -9.16
N GLN A 53 4.23 -6.42 -8.35
CA GLN A 53 4.71 -7.71 -8.87
C GLN A 53 3.58 -8.59 -9.38
N ALA A 54 2.49 -8.71 -8.64
CA ALA A 54 1.42 -9.66 -8.94
C ALA A 54 0.49 -9.19 -10.06
N VAL A 55 0.16 -7.89 -10.07
CA VAL A 55 -0.88 -7.35 -10.96
C VAL A 55 -0.29 -6.42 -12.01
N TYR A 56 0.40 -5.37 -11.58
CA TYR A 56 0.87 -4.32 -12.49
C TYR A 56 1.88 -4.83 -13.51
N SER A 57 2.74 -5.78 -13.16
CA SER A 57 3.71 -6.36 -14.10
C SER A 57 3.02 -6.98 -15.31
N THR A 58 1.86 -7.60 -15.11
CA THR A 58 1.05 -8.18 -16.18
C THR A 58 0.24 -7.12 -16.93
N MET A 59 -0.46 -6.26 -16.18
CA MET A 59 -1.34 -5.25 -16.78
C MET A 59 -0.56 -4.19 -17.57
N MET A 60 0.68 -3.90 -17.19
CA MET A 60 1.55 -2.98 -17.89
C MET A 60 1.87 -3.46 -19.33
N ARG A 61 1.91 -4.77 -19.51
CA ARG A 61 2.24 -5.39 -20.82
C ARG A 61 1.05 -5.50 -21.77
N LYS A 62 -0.16 -5.27 -21.27
CA LYS A 62 -1.38 -5.33 -22.08
C LYS A 62 -1.72 -3.92 -22.59
N PRO A 63 -1.75 -3.67 -23.93
CA PRO A 63 -2.02 -2.32 -24.43
C PRO A 63 -3.30 -1.70 -23.90
N ALA A 64 -4.33 -2.51 -23.65
CA ALA A 64 -5.63 -2.01 -23.17
C ALA A 64 -5.56 -1.45 -21.74
N THR A 65 -4.56 -1.85 -20.93
CA THR A 65 -4.46 -1.47 -19.51
C THR A 65 -3.16 -0.77 -19.15
N THR A 66 -2.27 -0.54 -20.12
CA THR A 66 -0.96 0.08 -19.89
C THR A 66 -1.07 1.46 -19.24
N ASP A 67 -1.93 2.32 -19.78
CA ASP A 67 -2.07 3.71 -19.29
C ASP A 67 -2.60 3.77 -17.86
N GLU A 68 -3.62 2.97 -17.54
CA GLU A 68 -4.15 2.88 -16.18
C GLU A 68 -3.09 2.39 -15.20
N THR A 69 -2.31 1.40 -15.63
CA THR A 69 -1.25 0.82 -14.80
C THR A 69 -0.13 1.84 -14.54
N ARG A 70 0.27 2.59 -15.56
CA ARG A 70 1.26 3.67 -15.39
C ARG A 70 0.78 4.72 -14.41
N HIS A 71 -0.49 5.07 -14.49
CA HIS A 71 -1.10 6.03 -13.57
C HIS A 71 -1.01 5.54 -12.12
N SER A 72 -1.35 4.27 -11.89
CA SER A 72 -1.29 3.66 -10.55
C SER A 72 0.14 3.59 -10.02
N VAL A 73 1.12 3.24 -10.87
CA VAL A 73 2.53 3.20 -10.47
C VAL A 73 3.01 4.59 -10.07
N ALA A 74 2.64 5.61 -10.85
CA ALA A 74 3.00 7.00 -10.53
C ALA A 74 2.40 7.44 -9.20
N GLU A 75 1.16 7.06 -8.93
CA GLU A 75 0.52 7.37 -7.65
C GLU A 75 1.20 6.66 -6.48
N HIS A 76 1.66 5.42 -6.66
CA HIS A 76 2.43 4.71 -5.64
C HIS A 76 3.70 5.48 -5.27
N HIS A 77 4.40 6.04 -6.25
CA HIS A 77 5.59 6.86 -6.00
C HIS A 77 5.26 8.12 -5.21
N GLU A 78 4.20 8.82 -5.59
CA GLU A 78 3.75 10.02 -4.90
C GLU A 78 3.35 9.73 -3.46
N LEU A 79 2.63 8.63 -3.24
CA LEU A 79 2.21 8.21 -1.91
C LEU A 79 3.41 7.81 -1.04
N ASP A 80 4.40 7.16 -1.64
CA ASP A 80 5.63 6.79 -0.94
C ASP A 80 6.38 8.04 -0.46
N GLU A 81 6.48 9.07 -1.30
CA GLU A 81 7.06 10.35 -0.92
C GLU A 81 6.30 11.01 0.23
N LEU A 82 4.96 11.00 0.18
CA LEU A 82 4.14 11.55 1.26
C LEU A 82 4.34 10.80 2.57
N MET A 83 4.44 9.46 2.53
CA MET A 83 4.71 8.66 3.73
C MET A 83 6.09 8.95 4.31
N ASN A 84 7.09 9.09 3.45
CA ASN A 84 8.45 9.41 3.88
C ASN A 84 8.54 10.81 4.49
N ASP A 85 7.88 11.79 3.89
CA ASP A 85 7.82 13.15 4.40
C ASP A 85 7.12 13.20 5.77
N LEU A 86 6.03 12.44 5.92
CA LEU A 86 5.32 12.36 7.19
C LEU A 86 6.19 11.74 8.27
N ALA A 87 6.90 10.66 7.93
CA ALA A 87 7.81 10.00 8.87
C ALA A 87 8.94 10.92 9.34
N ALA A 88 9.37 11.85 8.49
CA ALA A 88 10.43 12.81 8.80
C ALA A 88 9.92 14.05 9.53
N THR A 89 8.60 14.19 9.69
CA THR A 89 8.01 15.36 10.34
C THR A 89 7.83 15.11 11.84
N ASP A 90 8.14 16.10 12.65
CA ASP A 90 7.92 16.03 14.10
C ASP A 90 6.43 15.82 14.39
N MET A 91 6.11 14.77 15.11
CA MET A 91 4.72 14.40 15.44
C MET A 91 4.00 15.44 16.29
N SER A 92 4.75 16.24 17.05
CA SER A 92 4.18 17.31 17.88
C SER A 92 3.92 18.60 17.11
N SER A 93 4.43 18.69 15.87
CA SER A 93 4.27 19.87 15.02
C SER A 93 2.89 19.91 14.36
N PRO A 94 2.29 21.11 14.23
CA PRO A 94 1.07 21.26 13.42
C PRO A 94 1.24 20.80 11.98
N ALA A 95 2.47 20.85 11.44
CA ALA A 95 2.78 20.38 10.09
C ALA A 95 2.52 18.88 9.92
N TRP A 96 2.66 18.08 11.01
CA TRP A 96 2.41 16.63 10.93
C TRP A 96 0.96 16.34 10.52
N MET A 97 -0.01 16.95 11.21
CA MET A 97 -1.42 16.72 10.91
C MET A 97 -1.81 17.23 9.51
N ALA A 98 -1.24 18.36 9.09
CA ALA A 98 -1.48 18.89 7.75
C ALA A 98 -0.99 17.91 6.67
N ARG A 99 0.20 17.34 6.86
CA ARG A 99 0.77 16.35 5.93
C ARG A 99 0.03 15.02 6.00
N PHE A 100 -0.40 14.61 7.18
CA PHE A 100 -1.23 13.42 7.34
C PHE A 100 -2.55 13.54 6.56
N LYS A 101 -3.21 14.69 6.66
CA LYS A 101 -4.46 14.91 5.93
C LYS A 101 -4.28 14.83 4.43
N GLN A 102 -3.14 15.30 3.91
CA GLN A 102 -2.82 15.19 2.49
C GLN A 102 -2.65 13.72 2.10
N LEU A 103 -1.90 12.96 2.88
CA LEU A 103 -1.70 11.52 2.66
C LEU A 103 -3.04 10.78 2.71
N ASP A 104 -3.84 11.06 3.73
CA ASP A 104 -5.15 10.44 3.93
C ASP A 104 -6.05 10.64 2.70
N HIS A 105 -6.14 11.88 2.24
CA HIS A 105 -6.95 12.23 1.07
C HIS A 105 -6.45 11.51 -0.18
N ASP A 106 -5.16 11.61 -0.46
CA ASP A 106 -4.59 11.06 -1.69
C ASP A 106 -4.61 9.54 -1.69
N TYR A 107 -4.36 8.90 -0.54
CA TYR A 107 -4.39 7.45 -0.45
C TYR A 107 -5.81 6.90 -0.65
N ARG A 108 -6.81 7.48 0.01
CA ARG A 108 -8.20 7.06 -0.17
C ARG A 108 -8.66 7.24 -1.61
N HIS A 109 -8.26 8.35 -2.22
CA HIS A 109 -8.60 8.61 -3.63
C HIS A 109 -7.99 7.51 -4.54
N HIS A 110 -6.73 7.15 -4.29
CA HIS A 110 -6.03 6.12 -5.04
C HIS A 110 -6.74 4.76 -4.96
N ILE A 111 -7.05 4.30 -3.73
CA ILE A 111 -7.68 2.98 -3.57
C ILE A 111 -9.14 2.98 -4.02
N ASP A 112 -9.86 4.08 -3.89
CA ASP A 112 -11.22 4.19 -4.42
C ASP A 112 -11.22 4.10 -5.95
N GLU A 113 -10.28 4.77 -6.61
CA GLU A 113 -10.13 4.72 -8.06
C GLU A 113 -9.78 3.31 -8.54
N GLU A 114 -8.88 2.62 -7.83
CA GLU A 114 -8.56 1.23 -8.15
C GLU A 114 -9.80 0.34 -8.07
N GLU A 115 -10.56 0.44 -6.98
CA GLU A 115 -11.73 -0.42 -6.77
C GLU A 115 -12.88 -0.11 -7.72
N GLU A 116 -13.12 1.15 -8.03
CA GLU A 116 -14.23 1.59 -8.87
C GLU A 116 -13.94 1.49 -10.37
N ASP A 117 -12.72 1.81 -10.78
CA ASP A 117 -12.38 1.92 -12.20
C ASP A 117 -11.37 0.87 -12.69
N HIS A 118 -10.22 0.76 -12.02
CA HIS A 118 -9.12 -0.08 -12.52
C HIS A 118 -9.40 -1.57 -12.39
N PHE A 119 -9.82 -2.03 -11.24
CA PHE A 119 -10.05 -3.46 -11.01
C PHE A 119 -11.14 -4.04 -11.92
N PRO A 120 -12.30 -3.37 -12.09
CA PRO A 120 -13.30 -3.88 -13.04
C PRO A 120 -12.77 -3.95 -14.48
N ASP A 121 -11.95 -2.99 -14.87
CA ASP A 121 -11.37 -2.99 -16.22
C ASP A 121 -10.30 -4.06 -16.37
N PHE A 122 -9.41 -4.20 -15.39
CA PHE A 122 -8.38 -5.26 -15.39
C PHE A 122 -9.01 -6.65 -15.46
N GLU A 123 -10.09 -6.87 -14.71
CA GLU A 123 -10.78 -8.16 -14.66
C GLU A 123 -11.23 -8.62 -16.05
N LYS A 124 -11.63 -7.69 -16.91
CA LYS A 124 -12.06 -8.00 -18.29
C LYS A 124 -10.95 -8.62 -19.13
N HIS A 125 -9.71 -8.41 -18.76
CA HIS A 125 -8.53 -8.86 -19.51
C HIS A 125 -7.83 -10.05 -18.86
N LEU A 126 -8.43 -10.64 -17.83
CA LEU A 126 -7.84 -11.73 -17.05
C LEU A 126 -8.80 -12.91 -16.96
N THR A 127 -8.24 -14.12 -17.04
CA THR A 127 -9.00 -15.33 -16.78
C THR A 127 -9.07 -15.57 -15.27
N GLU A 128 -9.96 -16.48 -14.85
CA GLU A 128 -10.02 -16.91 -13.45
C GLU A 128 -8.67 -17.48 -13.00
N GLU A 129 -8.05 -18.29 -13.86
CA GLU A 129 -6.72 -18.86 -13.59
C GLU A 129 -5.67 -17.77 -13.39
N ASP A 130 -5.68 -16.72 -14.21
CA ASP A 130 -4.78 -15.58 -14.08
C ASP A 130 -4.95 -14.92 -12.70
N ARG A 131 -6.18 -14.70 -12.29
CA ARG A 131 -6.49 -14.04 -11.02
C ARG A 131 -6.08 -14.88 -9.81
N GLU A 132 -6.23 -16.19 -9.88
CA GLU A 132 -5.78 -17.12 -8.83
C GLU A 132 -4.24 -17.11 -8.73
N HIS A 133 -3.57 -17.13 -9.87
CA HIS A 133 -2.11 -17.07 -9.91
C HIS A 133 -1.60 -15.76 -9.29
N MET A 134 -2.21 -14.65 -9.67
CA MET A 134 -1.87 -13.32 -9.15
C MET A 134 -2.03 -13.27 -7.63
N ARG A 135 -3.09 -13.87 -7.11
CA ARG A 135 -3.30 -13.92 -5.66
C ARG A 135 -2.16 -14.65 -4.94
N GLY A 136 -1.74 -15.79 -5.48
CA GLY A 136 -0.62 -16.54 -4.92
C GLY A 136 0.66 -15.74 -4.92
N VAL A 137 0.97 -15.06 -6.02
CA VAL A 137 2.15 -14.20 -6.13
C VAL A 137 2.07 -13.04 -5.13
N PHE A 138 0.90 -12.42 -5.04
CA PHE A 138 0.66 -11.31 -4.10
C PHE A 138 0.91 -11.73 -2.66
N ASP A 139 0.32 -12.83 -2.23
CA ASP A 139 0.44 -13.28 -0.84
C ASP A 139 1.89 -13.61 -0.47
N ARG A 140 2.61 -14.27 -1.38
CA ARG A 140 4.03 -14.61 -1.15
C ARG A 140 4.91 -13.37 -1.08
N ARG A 141 4.73 -12.43 -1.99
CA ARG A 141 5.54 -11.21 -2.02
C ARG A 141 5.25 -10.32 -0.82
N LYS A 142 3.98 -10.15 -0.46
CA LYS A 142 3.60 -9.35 0.70
C LYS A 142 4.23 -9.92 1.97
N LYS A 143 4.17 -11.23 2.14
CA LYS A 143 4.77 -11.92 3.29
C LYS A 143 6.29 -11.68 3.34
N ALA A 144 6.96 -11.79 2.21
CA ALA A 144 8.40 -11.57 2.10
C ALA A 144 8.77 -10.12 2.43
N GLU A 145 8.01 -9.15 1.92
CA GLU A 145 8.25 -7.74 2.18
C GLU A 145 8.06 -7.39 3.66
N LYS A 146 7.05 -7.94 4.31
CA LYS A 146 6.83 -7.72 5.73
C LYS A 146 7.96 -8.32 6.57
N ALA A 147 8.44 -9.50 6.20
CA ALA A 147 9.56 -10.14 6.90
C ALA A 147 10.85 -9.34 6.77
N ASP A 148 11.12 -8.80 5.57
CA ASP A 148 12.31 -7.97 5.31
C ASP A 148 12.25 -6.62 6.04
N ALA A 149 11.04 -6.08 6.21
CA ALA A 149 10.84 -4.79 6.88
C ALA A 149 10.95 -4.89 8.40
N GLU A 150 10.82 -6.10 8.99
CA GLU A 150 10.99 -6.28 10.42
C GLU A 150 12.42 -5.95 10.83
N VAL A 151 12.56 -4.97 11.73
CA VAL A 151 13.85 -4.58 12.26
C VAL A 151 14.14 -5.43 13.49
N THR A 152 15.01 -6.45 13.32
CA THR A 152 15.48 -7.26 14.43
C THR A 152 16.85 -6.76 14.89
N PRO A 153 17.28 -7.10 16.12
CA PRO A 153 18.64 -6.75 16.56
C PRO A 153 19.73 -7.27 15.61
N GLU A 154 19.55 -8.46 15.06
CA GLU A 154 20.49 -9.04 14.09
C GLU A 154 20.57 -8.22 12.81
N LYS A 155 19.43 -7.81 12.27
CA LYS A 155 19.39 -6.97 11.06
C LYS A 155 20.01 -5.60 11.32
N MET A 156 19.83 -5.05 12.49
CA MET A 156 20.44 -3.76 12.87
C MET A 156 21.97 -3.87 12.93
N GLU A 157 22.51 -4.97 13.44
CA GLU A 157 23.95 -5.20 13.46
C GLU A 157 24.50 -5.36 12.05
N ASP A 158 23.85 -6.14 11.22
CA ASP A 158 24.25 -6.33 9.81
C ASP A 158 24.30 -5.00 9.06
N ALA A 159 23.35 -4.11 9.31
CA ALA A 159 23.30 -2.81 8.68
C ALA A 159 24.43 -1.87 9.10
N LYS A 160 25.08 -2.12 10.25
CA LYS A 160 26.19 -1.33 10.77
C LYS A 160 27.55 -1.79 10.25
N GLU A 161 27.61 -2.97 9.68
CA GLU A 161 28.81 -3.51 9.05
C GLU A 161 28.86 -3.12 7.58
#